data_0d374e80876d0005c5843d883683f23e
#
_entry.id   0d374e80876d0005c5843d883683f23e
#
_cell.length_a   1.000
_cell.length_b   1.000
_cell.length_c   1.000
_cell.angle_alpha   90.00
_cell.angle_beta   90.00
_cell.angle_gamma   90.00
#
_symmetry.space_group_name_H-M   'P 1'
#
loop_
_entity.id
_entity.type
_entity.pdbx_description
1 polymer ?
#
loop_
_entity_poly.entity_id
_entity_poly.type
_entity_poly.pdbx_seq_one_letter_code
_entity_poly.pdbx_strand_id
1 'polypeptide(L)'
;MKMFEQGRGNPIPYSAEVDRVFNALYQQNTRGIELEQAGRVDEAIKFYERSVADWFGGNHPYDRLRIIYTRREQYDDAIRVCRAFVQMAETLIELGAKRPDLKPKREKFLEWIAKLEKKKAKHKS
;
A
#
# COMPACT_ATOMS: atom_id res chain seq x y z
N MET A 1 -4.92 13.90 26.89
CA MET A 1 -4.47 14.51 26.89
C MET A 1 -4.19 14.74 26.58
N LYS A 2 -4.27 14.50 26.38
CA LYS A 2 -3.84 14.88 26.23
C LYS A 2 -3.26 14.76 25.35
N MET A 3 -3.15 14.30 25.12
CA MET A 3 -2.48 14.34 24.37
C MET A 3 -1.91 14.19 24.11
N PHE A 4 -1.94 13.87 24.46
CA PHE A 4 -1.29 14.02 24.49
C PHE A 4 -1.19 14.13 25.26
N GLU A 5 -1.74 13.79 25.74
CA GLU A 5 -1.58 14.25 26.59
C GLU A 5 -1.49 14.20 26.89
N GLN A 6 -1.67 14.01 27.29
CA GLN A 6 -1.49 14.34 27.78
C GLN A 6 -1.15 14.15 27.79
N GLY A 7 -1.17 13.98 28.07
CA GLY A 7 -0.77 14.19 28.28
C GLY A 7 -0.93 13.75 28.42
N ARG A 8 -0.82 13.93 28.87
CA ARG A 8 -1.30 13.66 28.97
C ARG A 8 -1.36 13.56 28.27
N GLY A 9 -1.11 13.63 28.33
CA GLY A 9 -1.31 13.51 27.53
C GLY A 9 -1.74 13.06 26.92
N ASN A 10 -1.60 13.62 26.48
CA ASN A 10 -2.73 12.85 26.09
C ASN A 10 -2.54 12.16 24.74
N PRO A 11 -2.52 10.83 24.70
CA PRO A 11 -2.44 10.14 23.43
C PRO A 11 -3.57 10.64 22.53
N ILE A 12 -3.34 10.68 21.23
CA ILE A 12 -4.42 10.95 20.31
C ILE A 12 -5.50 9.92 20.61
N PRO A 13 -6.65 10.32 21.14
CA PRO A 13 -7.68 9.35 21.42
C PRO A 13 -8.14 8.74 20.11
N TYR A 14 -8.51 7.49 20.18
CA TYR A 14 -9.13 6.82 19.07
C TYR A 14 -10.48 7.49 18.86
N SER A 15 -10.48 8.58 18.11
CA SER A 15 -11.69 9.37 17.91
C SER A 15 -12.56 8.73 16.85
N ALA A 16 -13.82 9.10 16.83
CA ALA A 16 -14.74 8.67 15.79
C ALA A 16 -14.24 9.07 14.40
N GLU A 17 -13.50 10.18 14.30
CA GLU A 17 -12.92 10.61 13.04
C GLU A 17 -11.82 9.69 12.56
N VAL A 18 -10.94 9.26 13.47
CA VAL A 18 -9.89 8.30 13.14
C VAL A 18 -10.51 7.00 12.66
N ASP A 19 -11.54 6.52 13.37
CA ASP A 19 -12.24 5.31 12.97
C ASP A 19 -12.85 5.45 11.57
N ARG A 20 -13.44 6.61 11.27
CA ARG A 20 -14.04 6.84 9.94
C ARG A 20 -12.98 6.79 8.84
N VAL A 21 -11.80 7.36 9.10
CA VAL A 21 -10.71 7.35 8.12
C VAL A 21 -10.24 5.92 7.88
N PHE A 22 -9.97 5.15 8.94
CA PHE A 22 -9.53 3.77 8.78
C PHE A 22 -10.60 2.92 8.09
N ASN A 23 -11.86 3.10 8.44
CA ASN A 23 -12.95 2.37 7.79
C ASN A 23 -13.05 2.71 6.32
N ALA A 24 -12.90 3.98 5.96
CA ALA A 24 -12.94 4.40 4.57
C ALA A 24 -11.82 3.76 3.76
N LEU A 25 -10.59 3.73 4.31
CA LEU A 25 -9.45 3.10 3.64
C LEU A 25 -9.67 1.60 3.48
N TYR A 26 -10.15 0.96 4.53
CA TYR A 26 -10.45 -0.47 4.49
C TYR A 26 -11.51 -0.79 3.43
N GLN A 27 -12.60 -0.02 3.40
CA GLN A 27 -13.68 -0.27 2.45
C GLN A 27 -13.25 0.00 1.02
N GLN A 28 -12.38 0.97 0.79
CA GLN A 28 -11.83 1.26 -0.52
C GLN A 28 -11.09 0.05 -1.07
N ASN A 29 -10.22 -0.56 -0.24
CA ASN A 29 -9.50 -1.75 -0.65
C ASN A 29 -10.45 -2.94 -0.84
N THR A 30 -11.43 -3.10 0.05
CA THR A 30 -12.43 -4.16 -0.06
C THR A 30 -13.23 -4.04 -1.36
N ARG A 31 -13.58 -2.82 -1.75
CA ARG A 31 -14.29 -2.59 -3.00
C ARG A 31 -13.43 -3.02 -4.20
N GLY A 32 -12.13 -2.72 -4.14
CA GLY A 32 -11.20 -3.20 -5.18
C GLY A 32 -11.19 -4.72 -5.28
N ILE A 33 -11.15 -5.40 -4.12
CA ILE A 33 -11.18 -6.86 -4.08
C ILE A 33 -12.45 -7.40 -4.73
N GLU A 34 -13.61 -6.84 -4.36
CA GLU A 34 -14.89 -7.28 -4.92
C GLU A 34 -14.94 -7.11 -6.43
N LEU A 35 -14.46 -5.99 -6.92
CA LEU A 35 -14.45 -5.72 -8.35
C LEU A 35 -13.51 -6.66 -9.08
N GLU A 36 -12.33 -6.91 -8.50
CA GLU A 36 -11.39 -7.84 -9.12
C GLU A 36 -11.98 -9.24 -9.18
N GLN A 37 -12.63 -9.69 -8.10
CA GLN A 37 -13.26 -11.01 -8.05
C GLN A 37 -14.40 -11.12 -9.05
N ALA A 38 -15.06 -10.01 -9.37
CA ALA A 38 -16.12 -9.96 -10.35
C ALA A 38 -15.59 -9.85 -11.79
N GLY A 39 -14.27 -9.86 -11.97
CA GLY A 39 -13.67 -9.74 -13.28
C GLY A 39 -13.58 -8.32 -13.81
N ARG A 40 -13.94 -7.33 -12.99
CA ARG A 40 -13.93 -5.92 -13.39
C ARG A 40 -12.59 -5.30 -12.99
N VAL A 41 -11.53 -5.77 -13.63
CA VAL A 41 -10.16 -5.48 -13.21
C VAL A 41 -9.82 -4.00 -13.37
N ASP A 42 -10.24 -3.35 -14.48
CA ASP A 42 -9.92 -1.95 -14.68
C ASP A 42 -10.55 -1.05 -13.61
N GLU A 43 -11.74 -1.41 -13.16
CA GLU A 43 -12.38 -0.67 -12.08
C GLU A 43 -11.69 -0.95 -10.75
N ALA A 44 -11.27 -2.20 -10.53
CA ALA A 44 -10.53 -2.56 -9.33
C ALA A 44 -9.23 -1.76 -9.22
N ILE A 45 -8.53 -1.59 -10.34
CA ILE A 45 -7.29 -0.80 -10.38
C ILE A 45 -7.52 0.60 -9.83
N LYS A 46 -8.62 1.24 -10.19
CA LYS A 46 -8.91 2.59 -9.70
C LYS A 46 -8.99 2.65 -8.18
N PHE A 47 -9.63 1.65 -7.57
CA PHE A 47 -9.75 1.61 -6.12
C PHE A 47 -8.43 1.28 -5.44
N TYR A 48 -7.67 0.34 -6.01
CA TYR A 48 -6.34 0.02 -5.49
C TYR A 48 -5.39 1.21 -5.60
N GLU A 49 -5.44 1.95 -6.71
CA GLU A 49 -4.59 3.13 -6.87
C GLU A 49 -4.93 4.22 -5.85
N ARG A 50 -6.21 4.37 -5.53
CA ARG A 50 -6.60 5.30 -4.45
C ARG A 50 -6.01 4.85 -3.11
N SER A 51 -6.03 3.55 -2.85
CA SER A 51 -5.46 3.01 -1.62
C SER A 51 -3.96 3.28 -1.54
N VAL A 52 -3.26 3.14 -2.65
CA VAL A 52 -1.83 3.44 -2.72
C VAL A 52 -1.60 4.94 -2.46
N ALA A 53 -2.38 5.80 -3.11
CA ALA A 53 -2.27 7.25 -2.94
C ALA A 53 -2.55 7.68 -1.51
N ASP A 54 -3.42 6.97 -0.83
CA ASP A 54 -3.82 7.28 0.56
C ASP A 54 -2.97 6.55 1.59
N TRP A 55 -1.86 5.94 1.15
CA TRP A 55 -0.92 5.24 2.04
C TRP A 55 -1.57 4.13 2.85
N PHE A 56 -2.36 3.30 2.17
CA PHE A 56 -2.93 2.12 2.82
C PHE A 56 -1.82 1.36 3.57
N GLY A 57 -2.08 1.02 4.83
CA GLY A 57 -1.05 0.49 5.71
C GLY A 57 -0.71 -0.99 5.54
N GLY A 58 -1.48 -1.72 4.75
CA GLY A 58 -1.19 -3.13 4.44
C GLY A 58 -0.60 -3.27 3.06
N ASN A 59 -0.16 -4.48 2.72
CA ASN A 59 0.50 -4.70 1.43
C ASN A 59 -0.49 -5.04 0.29
N HIS A 60 -1.75 -5.33 0.61
CA HIS A 60 -2.67 -5.92 -0.37
C HIS A 60 -2.84 -5.12 -1.66
N PRO A 61 -3.22 -3.82 -1.64
CA PRO A 61 -3.44 -3.11 -2.90
C PRO A 61 -2.15 -2.95 -3.70
N TYR A 62 -1.02 -2.75 -3.03
CA TYR A 62 0.28 -2.66 -3.71
C TYR A 62 0.62 -3.97 -4.42
N ASP A 63 0.37 -5.08 -3.76
CA ASP A 63 0.69 -6.40 -4.28
C ASP A 63 -0.22 -6.76 -5.45
N ARG A 64 -1.51 -6.49 -5.34
CA ARG A 64 -2.43 -6.76 -6.43
C ARG A 64 -2.10 -5.94 -7.67
N LEU A 65 -1.79 -4.65 -7.48
CA LEU A 65 -1.40 -3.80 -8.60
C LEU A 65 -0.10 -4.28 -9.24
N ARG A 66 0.88 -4.67 -8.42
CA ARG A 66 2.12 -5.24 -8.95
C ARG A 66 1.83 -6.43 -9.86
N ILE A 67 0.99 -7.34 -9.41
CA ILE A 67 0.65 -8.54 -10.17
C ILE A 67 -0.10 -8.18 -11.46
N ILE A 68 -1.11 -7.33 -11.36
CA ILE A 68 -1.93 -6.95 -12.51
C ILE A 68 -1.08 -6.24 -13.56
N TYR A 69 -0.29 -5.25 -13.13
CA TYR A 69 0.55 -4.48 -14.04
C TYR A 69 1.63 -5.34 -14.68
N THR A 70 2.21 -6.28 -13.92
CA THR A 70 3.22 -7.18 -14.47
C THR A 70 2.63 -8.05 -15.57
N ARG A 71 1.42 -8.60 -15.34
CA ARG A 71 0.73 -9.41 -16.36
C ARG A 71 0.43 -8.62 -17.61
N ARG A 72 0.19 -7.32 -17.49
CA ARG A 72 -0.09 -6.43 -18.61
C ARG A 72 1.18 -5.83 -19.21
N GLU A 73 2.34 -6.23 -18.71
CA GLU A 73 3.64 -5.71 -19.16
C GLU A 73 3.78 -4.20 -18.94
N GLN A 74 3.05 -3.69 -17.96
CA GLN A 74 3.14 -2.29 -17.53
C GLN A 74 4.16 -2.20 -16.39
N TYR A 75 5.44 -2.41 -16.74
CA TYR A 75 6.50 -2.55 -15.74
C TYR A 75 6.76 -1.28 -14.96
N ASP A 76 6.66 -0.12 -15.61
CA ASP A 76 6.84 1.15 -14.89
C ASP A 76 5.81 1.33 -13.79
N ASP A 77 4.55 0.99 -14.07
CA ASP A 77 3.51 1.07 -13.07
C ASP A 77 3.73 0.06 -11.93
N ALA A 78 4.14 -1.15 -12.29
CA ALA A 78 4.43 -2.18 -11.28
C ALA A 78 5.56 -1.75 -10.36
N ILE A 79 6.62 -1.17 -10.91
CA ILE A 79 7.75 -0.67 -10.13
C ILE A 79 7.30 0.48 -9.23
N ARG A 80 6.52 1.40 -9.77
CA ARG A 80 6.03 2.56 -9.03
C ARG A 80 5.26 2.15 -7.77
N VAL A 81 4.34 1.19 -7.89
CA VAL A 81 3.55 0.78 -6.73
C VAL A 81 4.40 0.02 -5.72
N CYS A 82 5.41 -0.73 -6.17
CA CYS A 82 6.35 -1.37 -5.25
C CYS A 82 7.14 -0.33 -4.47
N ARG A 83 7.61 0.71 -5.14
CA ARG A 83 8.34 1.80 -4.49
C ARG A 83 7.45 2.54 -3.50
N ALA A 84 6.17 2.71 -3.84
CA ALA A 84 5.23 3.34 -2.92
C ALA A 84 5.09 2.54 -1.63
N PHE A 85 5.04 1.21 -1.73
CA PHE A 85 5.00 0.37 -0.53
C PHE A 85 6.27 0.54 0.31
N VAL A 86 7.44 0.49 -0.35
CA VAL A 86 8.72 0.64 0.35
C VAL A 86 8.78 1.97 1.09
N GLN A 87 8.35 3.05 0.44
CA GLN A 87 8.35 4.39 1.05
C GLN A 87 7.43 4.44 2.27
N MET A 88 6.24 3.87 2.15
CA MET A 88 5.29 3.83 3.25
C MET A 88 5.88 3.03 4.42
N ALA A 89 6.44 1.85 4.14
CA ALA A 89 7.01 0.99 5.16
C ALA A 89 8.18 1.68 5.88
N GLU A 90 9.07 2.30 5.13
CA GLU A 90 10.23 2.99 5.72
C GLU A 90 9.80 4.16 6.58
N THR A 91 8.80 4.91 6.14
CA THR A 91 8.29 6.03 6.92
C THR A 91 7.69 5.55 8.24
N LEU A 92 6.89 4.49 8.19
CA LEU A 92 6.30 3.94 9.41
C LEU A 92 7.36 3.40 10.36
N ILE A 93 8.38 2.73 9.83
CA ILE A 93 9.49 2.23 10.66
C ILE A 93 10.20 3.40 11.35
N GLU A 94 10.50 4.47 10.61
CA GLU A 94 11.15 5.65 11.17
C GLU A 94 10.31 6.33 12.25
N LEU A 95 8.99 6.30 12.09
CA LEU A 95 8.08 6.88 13.07
C LEU A 95 7.88 5.96 14.28
N GLY A 96 8.54 4.81 14.32
CA GLY A 96 8.49 3.92 15.46
C GLY A 96 7.27 2.99 15.48
N ALA A 97 6.66 2.75 14.33
CA ALA A 97 5.51 1.85 14.27
C ALA A 97 5.89 0.45 14.77
N LYS A 98 5.04 -0.10 15.62
CA LYS A 98 5.27 -1.43 16.17
C LYS A 98 4.62 -2.48 15.26
N ARG A 99 5.23 -2.65 14.11
CA ARG A 99 4.75 -3.52 13.05
C ARG A 99 5.92 -4.40 12.59
N PRO A 100 6.11 -5.58 13.19
CA PRO A 100 7.24 -6.45 12.81
C PRO A 100 7.15 -6.99 11.40
N ASP A 101 5.98 -6.92 10.76
CA ASP A 101 5.80 -7.35 9.39
C ASP A 101 6.40 -6.40 8.36
N LEU A 102 6.65 -5.13 8.73
CA LEU A 102 7.06 -4.12 7.76
C LEU A 102 8.43 -4.37 7.15
N LYS A 103 9.43 -4.72 7.98
CA LYS A 103 10.78 -4.92 7.47
C LYS A 103 10.88 -6.09 6.48
N PRO A 104 10.37 -7.28 6.80
CA PRO A 104 10.44 -8.36 5.82
C PRO A 104 9.62 -8.08 4.57
N LYS A 105 8.49 -7.40 4.67
CA LYS A 105 7.71 -7.03 3.50
C LYS A 105 8.44 -5.98 2.66
N ARG A 106 9.09 -5.00 3.30
CA ARG A 106 9.90 -4.03 2.59
C ARG A 106 10.99 -4.72 1.77
N GLU A 107 11.69 -5.70 2.39
CA GLU A 107 12.73 -6.45 1.69
C GLU A 107 12.15 -7.19 0.49
N LYS A 108 11.00 -7.78 0.66
CA LYS A 108 10.34 -8.50 -0.43
C LYS A 108 10.00 -7.57 -1.59
N PHE A 109 9.47 -6.39 -1.30
CA PHE A 109 9.14 -5.43 -2.36
C PHE A 109 10.39 -4.89 -3.05
N LEU A 110 11.51 -4.72 -2.31
CA LEU A 110 12.78 -4.35 -2.93
C LEU A 110 13.25 -5.42 -3.90
N GLU A 111 13.09 -6.71 -3.56
CA GLU A 111 13.39 -7.80 -4.47
C GLU A 111 12.52 -7.75 -5.73
N TRP A 112 11.22 -7.46 -5.55
CA TRP A 112 10.30 -7.33 -6.69
C TRP A 112 10.74 -6.20 -7.61
N ILE A 113 11.15 -5.07 -7.05
CA ILE A 113 11.63 -3.93 -7.85
C ILE A 113 12.82 -4.37 -8.71
N ALA A 114 13.78 -5.06 -8.12
CA ALA A 114 14.96 -5.50 -8.86
C ALA A 114 14.58 -6.45 -10.01
N LYS A 115 13.66 -7.38 -9.75
CA LYS A 115 13.18 -8.30 -10.78
C LYS A 115 12.44 -7.58 -11.89
N LEU A 116 11.62 -6.60 -11.53
CA LEU A 116 10.85 -5.85 -12.51
C LEU A 116 11.73 -4.95 -13.37
N GLU A 117 12.79 -4.38 -12.80
CA GLU A 117 13.76 -3.61 -13.57
C GLU A 117 14.43 -4.47 -14.64
N LYS A 118 14.77 -5.72 -14.29
CA LYS A 118 15.34 -6.65 -15.25
C LYS A 118 14.36 -6.99 -16.36
N LYS A 119 13.10 -7.25 -16.00
CA LYS A 119 12.07 -7.55 -17.00
C LYS A 119 11.85 -6.37 -17.94
N LYS A 120 11.82 -5.16 -17.38
CA LYS A 120 11.65 -3.94 -18.15
C LYS A 120 12.80 -3.80 -19.17
N ALA A 121 14.04 -4.04 -18.75
CA ALA A 121 15.19 -3.94 -19.62
C ALA A 121 15.12 -4.94 -20.76
N LYS A 122 14.71 -6.17 -20.47
CA LYS A 122 14.56 -7.20 -21.52
C LYS A 122 13.43 -6.87 -22.47
N HIS A 123 12.33 -6.33 -21.96
CA HIS A 123 11.16 -6.01 -22.76
C HIS A 123 11.46 -4.92 -23.78
N LYS A 124 12.38 -4.00 -23.44
CA LYS A 124 12.75 -2.90 -24.31
C LYS A 124 13.81 -3.29 -25.36
N SER A 125 14.50 -4.38 -25.12
CA SER A 125 15.50 -4.85 -26.09
C SER A 125 14.86 -5.88 -27.03
#